data_4627a2554838ba30f1d5d3174068e294
#
_entry.id   4627a2554838ba30f1d5d3174068e294
#
_cell.length_a   1.000
_cell.length_b   1.000
_cell.length_c   1.000
_cell.angle_alpha   90.00
_cell.angle_beta   90.00
_cell.angle_gamma   90.00
#
_symmetry.space_group_name_H-M   'P 1'
#
loop_
_entity.id
_entity.type
_entity.pdbx_description
1 polymer ?
#
loop_
_entity_poly.entity_id
_entity_poly.type
_entity_poly.pdbx_seq_one_letter_code
_entity_poly.pdbx_strand_id
1 'polypeptide(L)'
;MTLIMTGGAGFIGSNFIFYMMKKYPDYRIICLDKLTYAGNLSTLAPVMDKPNFRFVKIDVCDRDAVYGLFEEEYPDVVVNFAAESHVDSSILNPEIFLETNIIGTAVLMDACRKYGIKRYHQVSTDEVYGDLPLDRPDLFFTEETPLHTSSPYSSSKASADLLVGAYHRTYGLPVTISRCSNNYGPYQFPEKLIPLMIANALADKPLPVYGDGKNVRDWLYVEDHCKAIDLILQHGRVGEVYNIGGHNEMGNIDIVKLICKALGKPESLITYVQDRKGHDRRYAIDPAKIHGELGWLPETKFADGIKKTIAWYLSHKDWWEEIVSGEYQTYYEKMYGGKM
;
A
#
# COMPACT_ATOMS: atom_id res chain seq x y z
N MET A 1 -9.66 -19.27 -12.97
CA MET A 1 -9.90 -18.70 -11.63
C MET A 1 -10.28 -17.23 -11.79
N THR A 2 -11.32 -16.78 -11.09
CA THR A 2 -11.81 -15.40 -11.12
C THR A 2 -11.40 -14.69 -9.82
N LEU A 3 -10.70 -13.56 -9.94
CA LEU A 3 -10.24 -12.77 -8.81
C LEU A 3 -10.89 -11.38 -8.83
N ILE A 4 -11.44 -10.93 -7.70
CA ILE A 4 -11.75 -9.51 -7.47
C ILE A 4 -10.58 -8.89 -6.71
N MET A 5 -10.03 -7.81 -7.27
CA MET A 5 -8.97 -7.00 -6.66
C MET A 5 -9.52 -5.60 -6.40
N THR A 6 -9.77 -5.26 -5.14
CA THR A 6 -10.25 -3.93 -4.76
C THR A 6 -9.09 -2.97 -4.65
N GLY A 7 -9.29 -1.68 -4.92
CA GLY A 7 -8.21 -0.69 -4.90
C GLY A 7 -7.15 -0.92 -5.99
N GLY A 8 -7.54 -1.60 -7.08
CA GLY A 8 -6.60 -2.00 -8.13
C GLY A 8 -6.12 -0.88 -9.04
N ALA A 9 -6.75 0.29 -9.03
CA ALA A 9 -6.27 1.49 -9.72
C ALA A 9 -5.23 2.29 -8.91
N GLY A 10 -4.97 1.87 -7.66
CA GLY A 10 -3.92 2.41 -6.80
C GLY A 10 -2.56 1.75 -7.04
N PHE A 11 -1.56 2.19 -6.27
CA PHE A 11 -0.15 1.81 -6.43
C PHE A 11 0.10 0.29 -6.34
N ILE A 12 -0.14 -0.31 -5.16
CA ILE A 12 0.18 -1.73 -4.94
C ILE A 12 -0.77 -2.62 -5.75
N GLY A 13 -2.07 -2.26 -5.77
CA GLY A 13 -3.09 -3.02 -6.49
C GLY A 13 -2.83 -3.13 -7.98
N SER A 14 -2.43 -2.06 -8.66
CA SER A 14 -2.12 -2.08 -10.10
C SER A 14 -0.89 -2.94 -10.40
N ASN A 15 0.18 -2.80 -9.61
CA ASN A 15 1.37 -3.65 -9.75
C ASN A 15 1.03 -5.13 -9.55
N PHE A 16 0.15 -5.44 -8.60
CA PHE A 16 -0.29 -6.81 -8.38
C PHE A 16 -1.16 -7.33 -9.53
N ILE A 17 -2.04 -6.51 -10.11
CA ILE A 17 -2.80 -6.85 -11.31
C ILE A 17 -1.84 -7.20 -12.47
N PHE A 18 -0.85 -6.35 -12.74
CA PHE A 18 0.12 -6.58 -13.81
C PHE A 18 0.92 -7.87 -13.58
N TYR A 19 1.37 -8.08 -12.35
CA TYR A 19 2.09 -9.28 -11.97
C TYR A 19 1.24 -10.55 -12.18
N MET A 20 0.01 -10.56 -11.70
CA MET A 20 -0.89 -11.71 -11.80
C MET A 20 -1.28 -12.01 -13.26
N MET A 21 -1.61 -10.98 -14.05
CA MET A 21 -1.95 -11.17 -15.47
C MET A 21 -0.77 -11.69 -16.29
N LYS A 22 0.45 -11.30 -15.94
CA LYS A 22 1.67 -11.82 -16.59
C LYS A 22 1.95 -13.26 -16.20
N LYS A 23 1.77 -13.61 -14.94
CA LYS A 23 2.11 -14.94 -14.40
C LYS A 23 1.01 -15.97 -14.67
N TYR A 24 -0.25 -15.55 -14.65
CA TYR A 24 -1.43 -16.38 -14.80
C TYR A 24 -2.35 -15.86 -15.91
N PRO A 25 -1.98 -16.02 -17.19
CA PRO A 25 -2.72 -15.44 -18.31
C PRO A 25 -4.16 -15.98 -18.45
N ASP A 26 -4.47 -17.12 -17.84
CA ASP A 26 -5.81 -17.73 -17.87
C ASP A 26 -6.70 -17.27 -16.70
N TYR A 27 -6.19 -16.43 -15.79
CA TYR A 27 -7.01 -15.91 -14.70
C TYR A 27 -7.85 -14.72 -15.20
N ARG A 28 -9.12 -14.67 -14.79
CA ARG A 28 -9.97 -13.51 -14.97
C ARG A 28 -9.79 -12.57 -13.80
N ILE A 29 -9.43 -11.32 -14.05
CA ILE A 29 -9.20 -10.30 -13.05
C ILE A 29 -10.24 -9.20 -13.17
N ILE A 30 -10.98 -8.95 -12.10
CA ILE A 30 -11.91 -7.85 -11.95
C ILE A 30 -11.29 -6.84 -10.98
N CYS A 31 -10.99 -5.66 -11.48
CA CYS A 31 -10.52 -4.53 -10.68
C CYS A 31 -11.72 -3.71 -10.21
N LEU A 32 -11.97 -3.69 -8.90
CA LEU A 32 -12.97 -2.85 -8.26
C LEU A 32 -12.29 -1.66 -7.62
N ASP A 33 -12.63 -0.44 -8.06
CA ASP A 33 -12.06 0.80 -7.51
C ASP A 33 -13.08 1.94 -7.65
N LYS A 34 -13.17 2.82 -6.65
CA LYS A 34 -14.06 3.99 -6.75
C LYS A 34 -13.39 5.21 -7.38
N LEU A 35 -12.09 5.12 -7.68
CA LEU A 35 -11.27 6.20 -8.24
C LEU A 35 -11.30 7.45 -7.36
N THR A 36 -10.78 7.32 -6.14
CA THR A 36 -10.46 8.47 -5.29
C THR A 36 -9.16 9.12 -5.75
N TYR A 37 -8.67 10.10 -5.02
CA TYR A 37 -7.48 10.87 -5.36
C TYR A 37 -6.24 10.02 -5.76
N ALA A 38 -6.05 8.85 -5.15
CA ALA A 38 -4.92 7.96 -5.41
C ALA A 38 -5.20 6.84 -6.44
N GLY A 39 -6.46 6.68 -6.86
CA GLY A 39 -6.87 5.71 -7.87
C GLY A 39 -6.99 6.35 -9.25
N ASN A 40 -6.09 6.00 -10.16
CA ASN A 40 -6.05 6.59 -11.49
C ASN A 40 -6.26 5.53 -12.57
N LEU A 41 -7.26 5.76 -13.44
CA LEU A 41 -7.59 4.82 -14.51
C LEU A 41 -6.45 4.71 -15.54
N SER A 42 -5.69 5.80 -15.76
CA SER A 42 -4.51 5.80 -16.63
C SER A 42 -3.43 4.81 -16.17
N THR A 43 -3.36 4.51 -14.87
CA THR A 43 -2.48 3.46 -14.33
C THR A 43 -2.79 2.09 -14.91
N LEU A 44 -4.07 1.79 -15.17
CA LEU A 44 -4.51 0.50 -15.69
C LEU A 44 -4.46 0.38 -17.22
N ALA A 45 -4.05 1.45 -17.93
CA ALA A 45 -3.99 1.46 -19.39
C ALA A 45 -3.31 0.22 -20.01
N PRO A 46 -2.21 -0.34 -19.43
CA PRO A 46 -1.55 -1.53 -19.99
C PRO A 46 -2.43 -2.78 -20.06
N VAL A 47 -3.53 -2.83 -19.30
CA VAL A 47 -4.39 -4.03 -19.17
C VAL A 47 -5.85 -3.81 -19.58
N MET A 48 -6.28 -2.56 -19.81
CA MET A 48 -7.68 -2.22 -20.09
C MET A 48 -8.27 -2.98 -21.27
N ASP A 49 -7.49 -3.25 -22.30
CA ASP A 49 -7.95 -3.94 -23.53
C ASP A 49 -7.75 -5.47 -23.47
N LYS A 50 -7.33 -6.02 -22.32
CA LYS A 50 -7.13 -7.46 -22.19
C LYS A 50 -8.47 -8.17 -21.99
N PRO A 51 -8.76 -9.27 -22.71
CA PRO A 51 -10.06 -9.95 -22.66
C PRO A 51 -10.38 -10.58 -21.30
N ASN A 52 -9.36 -10.85 -20.49
CA ASN A 52 -9.47 -11.42 -19.15
C ASN A 52 -9.37 -10.38 -18.02
N PHE A 53 -9.40 -9.07 -18.36
CA PHE A 53 -9.44 -7.96 -17.42
C PHE A 53 -10.77 -7.21 -17.51
N ARG A 54 -11.32 -6.81 -16.37
CA ARG A 54 -12.50 -5.94 -16.27
C ARG A 54 -12.30 -4.92 -15.17
N PHE A 55 -12.47 -3.65 -15.50
CA PHE A 55 -12.57 -2.58 -14.52
C PHE A 55 -14.04 -2.30 -14.19
N VAL A 56 -14.36 -2.14 -12.90
CA VAL A 56 -15.66 -1.70 -12.41
C VAL A 56 -15.49 -0.56 -11.40
N LYS A 57 -16.23 0.53 -11.61
CA LYS A 57 -16.20 1.69 -10.70
C LYS A 57 -17.26 1.48 -9.61
N ILE A 58 -16.82 0.96 -8.46
CA ILE A 58 -17.68 0.68 -7.30
C ILE A 58 -16.94 1.14 -6.02
N ASP A 59 -17.69 1.70 -5.07
CA ASP A 59 -17.23 1.92 -3.70
C ASP A 59 -17.37 0.60 -2.91
N VAL A 60 -16.31 0.17 -2.21
CA VAL A 60 -16.36 -1.03 -1.36
C VAL A 60 -17.41 -0.92 -0.24
N CYS A 61 -17.84 0.31 0.09
CA CYS A 61 -18.91 0.56 1.06
C CYS A 61 -20.32 0.40 0.48
N ASP A 62 -20.46 0.39 -0.86
CA ASP A 62 -21.76 0.17 -1.53
C ASP A 62 -22.09 -1.32 -1.55
N ARG A 63 -22.83 -1.74 -0.53
CA ARG A 63 -23.24 -3.14 -0.32
C ARG A 63 -23.95 -3.74 -1.52
N ASP A 64 -24.91 -3.00 -2.09
CA ASP A 64 -25.74 -3.52 -3.17
C ASP A 64 -24.93 -3.69 -4.46
N ALA A 65 -24.09 -2.71 -4.78
CA ALA A 65 -23.20 -2.79 -5.93
C ALA A 65 -22.15 -3.91 -5.77
N VAL A 66 -21.55 -4.07 -4.59
CA VAL A 66 -20.62 -5.17 -4.29
C VAL A 66 -21.31 -6.54 -4.43
N TYR A 67 -22.50 -6.69 -3.88
CA TYR A 67 -23.25 -7.93 -3.96
C TYR A 67 -23.65 -8.26 -5.40
N GLY A 68 -24.12 -7.27 -6.17
CA GLY A 68 -24.44 -7.43 -7.60
C GLY A 68 -23.23 -7.89 -8.40
N LEU A 69 -22.04 -7.35 -8.12
CA LEU A 69 -20.80 -7.78 -8.77
C LEU A 69 -20.44 -9.23 -8.43
N PHE A 70 -20.61 -9.66 -7.17
CA PHE A 70 -20.37 -11.06 -6.78
C PHE A 70 -21.37 -12.03 -7.41
N GLU A 71 -22.64 -11.62 -7.58
CA GLU A 71 -23.66 -12.40 -8.30
C GLU A 71 -23.36 -12.52 -9.79
N GLU A 72 -22.77 -11.50 -10.40
CA GLU A 72 -22.42 -11.50 -11.81
C GLU A 72 -21.16 -12.34 -12.09
N GLU A 73 -20.10 -12.14 -11.29
CA GLU A 73 -18.75 -12.64 -11.60
C GLU A 73 -18.40 -13.96 -10.90
N TYR A 74 -19.11 -14.36 -9.85
CA TYR A 74 -18.83 -15.58 -9.05
C TYR A 74 -17.35 -15.72 -8.71
N PRO A 75 -16.74 -14.78 -7.98
CA PRO A 75 -15.31 -14.78 -7.73
C PRO A 75 -14.86 -15.98 -6.90
N ASP A 76 -13.69 -16.52 -7.23
CA ASP A 76 -13.02 -17.54 -6.43
C ASP A 76 -12.24 -16.91 -5.27
N VAL A 77 -11.60 -15.75 -5.54
CA VAL A 77 -10.67 -15.09 -4.63
C VAL A 77 -10.96 -13.59 -4.58
N VAL A 78 -10.84 -13.00 -3.40
CA VAL A 78 -10.87 -11.55 -3.21
C VAL A 78 -9.56 -11.10 -2.57
N VAL A 79 -8.92 -10.08 -3.16
CA VAL A 79 -7.74 -9.42 -2.60
C VAL A 79 -8.08 -7.97 -2.33
N ASN A 80 -8.07 -7.57 -1.06
CA ASN A 80 -8.47 -6.23 -0.64
C ASN A 80 -7.25 -5.31 -0.50
N PHE A 81 -7.02 -4.48 -1.53
CA PHE A 81 -6.08 -3.36 -1.49
C PHE A 81 -6.78 -2.02 -1.21
N ALA A 82 -8.12 -1.95 -1.34
CA ALA A 82 -8.86 -0.70 -1.16
C ALA A 82 -8.67 -0.17 0.26
N ALA A 83 -8.13 1.03 0.36
CA ALA A 83 -7.93 1.72 1.62
C ALA A 83 -7.70 3.21 1.39
N GLU A 84 -8.20 4.03 2.30
CA GLU A 84 -7.61 5.35 2.53
C GLU A 84 -6.28 5.15 3.26
N SER A 85 -5.17 5.74 2.77
CA SER A 85 -3.81 5.36 3.20
C SER A 85 -2.87 6.52 3.50
N HIS A 86 -3.34 7.77 3.46
CA HIS A 86 -2.50 8.93 3.75
C HIS A 86 -2.62 9.34 5.21
N VAL A 87 -1.58 9.14 6.01
CA VAL A 87 -1.60 9.37 7.47
C VAL A 87 -1.98 10.81 7.83
N ASP A 88 -1.39 11.82 7.15
CA ASP A 88 -1.71 13.22 7.43
C ASP A 88 -3.18 13.54 7.15
N SER A 89 -3.76 12.97 6.09
CA SER A 89 -5.19 13.09 5.79
C SER A 89 -6.05 12.44 6.87
N SER A 90 -5.60 11.33 7.47
CA SER A 90 -6.33 10.66 8.56
C SER A 90 -6.40 11.50 9.83
N ILE A 91 -5.41 12.35 10.07
CA ILE A 91 -5.39 13.28 11.21
C ILE A 91 -6.38 14.43 11.00
N LEU A 92 -6.56 14.85 9.74
CA LEU A 92 -7.48 15.96 9.39
C LEU A 92 -8.93 15.50 9.22
N ASN A 93 -9.14 14.32 8.66
CA ASN A 93 -10.46 13.75 8.37
C ASN A 93 -10.46 12.24 8.62
N PRO A 94 -10.58 11.78 9.88
CA PRO A 94 -10.50 10.36 10.21
C PRO A 94 -11.72 9.56 9.74
N GLU A 95 -12.88 10.17 9.55
CA GLU A 95 -14.15 9.50 9.27
C GLU A 95 -14.09 8.67 7.98
N ILE A 96 -13.55 9.21 6.91
CA ILE A 96 -13.41 8.50 5.63
C ILE A 96 -12.54 7.24 5.72
N PHE A 97 -11.57 7.24 6.66
CA PHE A 97 -10.73 6.06 6.94
C PHE A 97 -11.52 4.97 7.65
N LEU A 98 -12.42 5.34 8.58
CA LEU A 98 -13.30 4.38 9.24
C LEU A 98 -14.30 3.79 8.25
N GLU A 99 -14.90 4.61 7.41
CA GLU A 99 -15.84 4.16 6.37
C GLU A 99 -15.14 3.20 5.40
N THR A 100 -14.08 3.64 4.71
CA THR A 100 -13.44 2.83 3.68
C THR A 100 -12.76 1.59 4.27
N ASN A 101 -11.93 1.77 5.31
CA ASN A 101 -11.05 0.70 5.78
C ASN A 101 -11.78 -0.30 6.68
N ILE A 102 -12.81 0.11 7.43
CA ILE A 102 -13.54 -0.78 8.34
C ILE A 102 -14.87 -1.21 7.74
N ILE A 103 -15.75 -0.26 7.39
CA ILE A 103 -17.07 -0.60 6.85
C ILE A 103 -16.94 -1.26 5.47
N GLY A 104 -16.09 -0.74 4.59
CA GLY A 104 -15.80 -1.36 3.30
C GLY A 104 -15.28 -2.79 3.45
N THR A 105 -14.36 -3.03 4.41
CA THR A 105 -13.90 -4.40 4.73
C THR A 105 -15.06 -5.28 5.21
N ALA A 106 -15.96 -4.78 6.07
CA ALA A 106 -17.12 -5.54 6.53
C ALA A 106 -18.06 -5.92 5.39
N VAL A 107 -18.33 -5.02 4.47
CA VAL A 107 -19.17 -5.27 3.27
C VAL A 107 -18.56 -6.37 2.41
N LEU A 108 -17.25 -6.30 2.14
CA LEU A 108 -16.54 -7.33 1.38
C LEU A 108 -16.57 -8.69 2.08
N MET A 109 -16.36 -8.73 3.41
CA MET A 109 -16.39 -9.97 4.20
C MET A 109 -17.79 -10.61 4.21
N ASP A 110 -18.85 -9.80 4.31
CA ASP A 110 -20.23 -10.27 4.22
C ASP A 110 -20.54 -10.87 2.82
N ALA A 111 -20.08 -10.19 1.76
CA ALA A 111 -20.20 -10.70 0.39
C ALA A 111 -19.46 -12.03 0.23
N CYS A 112 -18.20 -12.08 0.70
CA CYS A 112 -17.39 -13.29 0.68
C CYS A 112 -18.07 -14.47 1.39
N ARG A 113 -18.69 -14.21 2.55
CA ARG A 113 -19.44 -15.23 3.28
C ARG A 113 -20.71 -15.66 2.54
N LYS A 114 -21.47 -14.70 2.02
CA LYS A 114 -22.74 -14.99 1.30
C LYS A 114 -22.52 -15.84 0.05
N TYR A 115 -21.47 -15.55 -0.71
CA TYR A 115 -21.20 -16.18 -2.00
C TYR A 115 -20.18 -17.32 -1.93
N GLY A 116 -19.63 -17.63 -0.74
CA GLY A 116 -18.81 -18.83 -0.50
C GLY A 116 -17.49 -18.83 -1.25
N ILE A 117 -16.70 -17.71 -1.17
CA ILE A 117 -15.41 -17.63 -1.85
C ILE A 117 -14.38 -18.63 -1.30
N LYS A 118 -13.39 -18.97 -2.12
CA LYS A 118 -12.31 -19.91 -1.75
C LYS A 118 -11.21 -19.26 -0.91
N ARG A 119 -10.97 -17.94 -1.09
CA ARG A 119 -9.94 -17.20 -0.35
C ARG A 119 -10.26 -15.71 -0.31
N TYR A 120 -10.12 -15.10 0.88
CA TYR A 120 -10.04 -13.65 1.06
C TYR A 120 -8.64 -13.29 1.56
N HIS A 121 -8.01 -12.29 0.96
CA HIS A 121 -6.73 -11.76 1.43
C HIS A 121 -6.84 -10.28 1.75
N GLN A 122 -6.48 -9.91 2.98
CA GLN A 122 -6.41 -8.53 3.45
C GLN A 122 -4.98 -8.02 3.35
N VAL A 123 -4.77 -6.96 2.59
CA VAL A 123 -3.48 -6.24 2.58
C VAL A 123 -3.50 -5.17 3.66
N SER A 124 -2.62 -5.31 4.65
CA SER A 124 -2.48 -4.45 5.80
C SER A 124 -1.06 -3.83 5.84
N THR A 125 -0.68 -3.24 6.96
CA THR A 125 0.54 -2.46 7.15
C THR A 125 1.21 -2.80 8.48
N ASP A 126 2.52 -2.62 8.56
CA ASP A 126 3.30 -2.69 9.79
C ASP A 126 2.98 -1.56 10.79
N GLU A 127 2.41 -0.45 10.31
CA GLU A 127 1.98 0.67 11.16
C GLU A 127 0.94 0.27 12.23
N VAL A 128 0.30 -0.90 12.09
CA VAL A 128 -0.63 -1.43 13.10
C VAL A 128 0.07 -1.85 14.39
N TYR A 129 1.38 -2.11 14.34
CA TYR A 129 2.16 -2.52 15.51
C TYR A 129 2.61 -1.34 16.39
N GLY A 130 2.66 -0.11 15.82
CA GLY A 130 3.11 1.10 16.52
C GLY A 130 4.58 1.40 16.30
N ASP A 131 5.25 1.94 17.32
CA ASP A 131 6.59 2.53 17.24
C ASP A 131 7.67 1.64 17.86
N LEU A 132 8.84 1.61 17.24
CA LEU A 132 10.06 1.04 17.79
C LEU A 132 11.07 2.14 18.14
N PRO A 133 11.80 2.01 19.27
CA PRO A 133 12.83 2.97 19.63
C PRO A 133 14.04 2.89 18.68
N LEU A 134 14.61 4.05 18.34
CA LEU A 134 15.76 4.14 17.43
C LEU A 134 17.06 3.53 18.03
N ASP A 135 17.19 3.52 19.33
CA ASP A 135 18.33 2.99 20.07
C ASP A 135 18.30 1.47 20.32
N ARG A 136 17.25 0.80 19.82
CA ARG A 136 17.06 -0.64 19.95
C ARG A 136 16.95 -1.30 18.55
N PRO A 137 18.03 -1.31 17.76
CA PRO A 137 18.03 -1.90 16.41
C PRO A 137 17.81 -3.43 16.40
N ASP A 138 17.90 -4.06 17.57
CA ASP A 138 17.64 -5.49 17.80
C ASP A 138 16.14 -5.84 17.88
N LEU A 139 15.25 -4.86 18.01
CA LEU A 139 13.80 -5.09 18.10
C LEU A 139 13.16 -5.08 16.72
N PHE A 140 12.27 -6.05 16.49
CA PHE A 140 11.45 -6.20 15.30
C PHE A 140 10.03 -6.57 15.70
N PHE A 141 9.05 -6.15 14.91
CA PHE A 141 7.68 -6.62 15.02
C PHE A 141 7.55 -8.02 14.40
N THR A 142 6.99 -8.94 15.16
CA THR A 142 6.55 -10.25 14.69
C THR A 142 5.03 -10.28 14.57
N GLU A 143 4.47 -11.32 13.99
CA GLU A 143 3.01 -11.50 13.90
C GLU A 143 2.33 -11.61 15.25
N GLU A 144 3.10 -12.01 16.30
CA GLU A 144 2.65 -12.12 17.70
C GLU A 144 2.69 -10.77 18.47
N THR A 145 3.32 -9.74 17.89
CA THR A 145 3.40 -8.42 18.51
C THR A 145 2.00 -7.82 18.67
N PRO A 146 1.61 -7.36 19.86
CA PRO A 146 0.32 -6.70 20.06
C PRO A 146 0.17 -5.45 19.18
N LEU A 147 -1.07 -5.20 18.71
CA LEU A 147 -1.37 -4.01 17.92
C LEU A 147 -1.42 -2.78 18.82
N HIS A 148 -0.64 -1.75 18.50
CA HIS A 148 -0.51 -0.52 19.28
C HIS A 148 -0.38 0.70 18.37
N THR A 149 -1.47 1.12 17.80
CA THR A 149 -1.55 2.12 16.72
C THR A 149 -1.34 3.55 17.19
N SER A 150 -0.67 4.39 16.37
CA SER A 150 -0.34 5.79 16.69
C SER A 150 -1.15 6.81 15.88
N SER A 151 -1.89 6.40 14.85
CA SER A 151 -2.66 7.29 13.98
C SER A 151 -4.08 6.77 13.70
N PRO A 152 -5.02 7.64 13.28
CA PRO A 152 -6.34 7.19 12.85
C PRO A 152 -6.26 6.21 11.67
N TYR A 153 -5.31 6.40 10.74
CA TYR A 153 -5.05 5.45 9.66
C TYR A 153 -4.66 4.07 10.19
N SER A 154 -3.60 3.98 11.00
CA SER A 154 -3.15 2.69 11.53
C SER A 154 -4.21 2.02 12.40
N SER A 155 -5.00 2.81 13.16
CA SER A 155 -6.15 2.30 13.93
C SER A 155 -7.23 1.71 13.04
N SER A 156 -7.55 2.35 11.91
CA SER A 156 -8.53 1.83 10.96
C SER A 156 -8.06 0.53 10.30
N LYS A 157 -6.77 0.41 9.98
CA LYS A 157 -6.17 -0.83 9.44
C LYS A 157 -6.14 -1.95 10.47
N ALA A 158 -5.75 -1.65 11.71
CA ALA A 158 -5.79 -2.63 12.80
C ALA A 158 -7.21 -3.13 13.07
N SER A 159 -8.21 -2.24 13.03
CA SER A 159 -9.62 -2.61 13.18
C SER A 159 -10.07 -3.53 12.04
N ALA A 160 -9.66 -3.27 10.80
CA ALA A 160 -9.92 -4.15 9.67
C ALA A 160 -9.28 -5.53 9.86
N ASP A 161 -8.02 -5.61 10.31
CA ASP A 161 -7.34 -6.88 10.61
C ASP A 161 -8.08 -7.69 11.68
N LEU A 162 -8.50 -7.03 12.76
CA LEU A 162 -9.26 -7.67 13.84
C LEU A 162 -10.61 -8.20 13.34
N LEU A 163 -11.29 -7.43 12.48
CA LEU A 163 -12.55 -7.82 11.86
C LEU A 163 -12.37 -9.05 10.97
N VAL A 164 -11.36 -9.07 10.09
CA VAL A 164 -11.02 -10.20 9.22
C VAL A 164 -10.76 -11.46 10.04
N GLY A 165 -9.95 -11.34 11.11
CA GLY A 165 -9.71 -12.45 12.03
C GLY A 165 -10.95 -12.92 12.78
N ALA A 166 -11.88 -12.01 13.13
CA ALA A 166 -13.14 -12.35 13.76
C ALA A 166 -14.05 -13.14 12.81
N TYR A 167 -14.14 -12.73 11.53
CA TYR A 167 -14.92 -13.46 10.54
C TYR A 167 -14.41 -14.89 10.30
N HIS A 168 -13.09 -15.06 10.32
CA HIS A 168 -12.50 -16.41 10.29
C HIS A 168 -12.94 -17.24 11.50
N ARG A 169 -12.75 -16.73 12.71
CA ARG A 169 -13.06 -17.48 13.94
C ARG A 169 -14.55 -17.75 14.13
N THR A 170 -15.41 -16.80 13.70
CA THR A 170 -16.85 -16.89 13.92
C THR A 170 -17.56 -17.68 12.82
N TYR A 171 -17.15 -17.47 11.58
CA TYR A 171 -17.87 -18.03 10.41
C TYR A 171 -17.05 -19.03 9.60
N GLY A 172 -15.79 -19.28 9.96
CA GLY A 172 -14.90 -20.17 9.21
C GLY A 172 -14.47 -19.62 7.84
N LEU A 173 -14.58 -18.29 7.63
CA LEU A 173 -14.21 -17.71 6.35
C LEU A 173 -12.73 -17.95 6.05
N PRO A 174 -12.35 -18.42 4.83
CA PRO A 174 -10.96 -18.72 4.49
C PRO A 174 -10.17 -17.44 4.19
N VAL A 175 -9.63 -16.82 5.24
CA VAL A 175 -8.90 -15.55 5.17
C VAL A 175 -7.41 -15.72 5.33
N THR A 176 -6.65 -14.76 4.82
CA THR A 176 -5.25 -14.48 5.18
C THR A 176 -5.04 -12.98 5.27
N ILE A 177 -4.06 -12.55 6.07
CA ILE A 177 -3.70 -11.14 6.23
C ILE A 177 -2.20 -11.00 5.93
N SER A 178 -1.80 -9.98 5.18
CA SER A 178 -0.40 -9.57 5.10
C SER A 178 -0.21 -8.19 5.72
N ARG A 179 0.86 -8.01 6.50
CA ARG A 179 1.31 -6.72 7.02
C ARG A 179 2.64 -6.39 6.39
N CYS A 180 2.65 -5.39 5.52
CA CYS A 180 3.84 -5.04 4.77
C CYS A 180 4.54 -3.81 5.33
N SER A 181 5.86 -3.75 5.15
CA SER A 181 6.65 -2.54 5.35
C SER A 181 6.43 -1.51 4.23
N ASN A 182 7.09 -0.35 4.31
CA ASN A 182 6.89 0.74 3.37
C ASN A 182 7.22 0.34 1.92
N ASN A 183 6.21 0.32 1.06
CA ASN A 183 6.39 -0.01 -0.35
C ASN A 183 6.92 1.18 -1.15
N TYR A 184 7.73 0.89 -2.18
CA TYR A 184 8.18 1.85 -3.18
C TYR A 184 8.31 1.18 -4.56
N GLY A 185 8.22 1.97 -5.62
CA GLY A 185 8.34 1.46 -6.98
C GLY A 185 7.49 2.21 -8.01
N PRO A 186 7.29 1.63 -9.20
CA PRO A 186 6.45 2.17 -10.26
C PRO A 186 5.01 2.45 -9.83
N TYR A 187 4.41 3.52 -10.36
CA TYR A 187 3.02 3.92 -10.09
C TYR A 187 2.70 4.33 -8.65
N GLN A 188 3.70 4.57 -7.80
CA GLN A 188 3.44 5.12 -6.46
C GLN A 188 2.99 6.57 -6.55
N PHE A 189 1.90 6.89 -5.85
CA PHE A 189 1.28 8.23 -5.92
C PHE A 189 2.21 9.33 -5.40
N PRO A 190 2.26 10.51 -6.07
CA PRO A 190 3.24 11.57 -5.81
C PRO A 190 3.20 12.24 -4.42
N GLU A 191 2.22 11.92 -3.57
CA GLU A 191 2.18 12.38 -2.16
C GLU A 191 3.16 11.65 -1.24
N LYS A 192 3.60 10.46 -1.63
CA LYS A 192 4.50 9.63 -0.81
C LYS A 192 5.95 10.08 -0.96
N LEU A 193 6.76 9.81 0.08
CA LEU A 193 8.11 10.36 0.22
C LEU A 193 8.96 10.27 -1.06
N ILE A 194 9.15 9.06 -1.59
CA ILE A 194 10.06 8.85 -2.73
C ILE A 194 9.57 9.58 -3.99
N PRO A 195 8.33 9.38 -4.49
CA PRO A 195 7.89 10.08 -5.70
C PRO A 195 7.75 11.59 -5.50
N LEU A 196 7.36 12.07 -4.32
CA LEU A 196 7.30 13.49 -4.01
C LEU A 196 8.68 14.14 -4.14
N MET A 197 9.71 13.51 -3.54
CA MET A 197 11.08 14.04 -3.60
C MET A 197 11.63 14.02 -5.03
N ILE A 198 11.31 12.99 -5.81
CA ILE A 198 11.72 12.93 -7.23
C ILE A 198 11.05 14.06 -8.02
N ALA A 199 9.72 14.23 -7.91
CA ALA A 199 8.98 15.25 -8.63
C ALA A 199 9.45 16.68 -8.28
N ASN A 200 9.60 16.96 -6.99
CA ASN A 200 10.06 18.26 -6.51
C ASN A 200 11.52 18.54 -6.93
N ALA A 201 12.42 17.56 -6.80
CA ALA A 201 13.81 17.71 -7.21
C ALA A 201 13.93 17.99 -8.71
N LEU A 202 13.16 17.32 -9.56
CA LEU A 202 13.13 17.57 -11.00
C LEU A 202 12.63 18.99 -11.35
N ALA A 203 11.73 19.54 -10.53
CA ALA A 203 11.18 20.87 -10.68
C ALA A 203 11.99 21.97 -9.94
N ASP A 204 13.14 21.64 -9.35
CA ASP A 204 13.95 22.51 -8.50
C ASP A 204 13.15 23.16 -7.34
N LYS A 205 12.15 22.44 -6.83
CA LYS A 205 11.31 22.86 -5.69
C LYS A 205 11.88 22.35 -4.36
N PRO A 206 11.51 22.97 -3.22
CA PRO A 206 11.89 22.49 -1.90
C PRO A 206 11.50 21.02 -1.68
N LEU A 207 12.37 20.29 -0.98
CA LEU A 207 12.20 18.89 -0.59
C LEU A 207 11.81 18.85 0.90
N PRO A 208 10.50 18.80 1.23
CA PRO A 208 10.04 18.88 2.61
C PRO A 208 10.38 17.61 3.39
N VAL A 209 11.13 17.75 4.48
CA VAL A 209 11.49 16.66 5.40
C VAL A 209 10.89 16.96 6.76
N TYR A 210 10.06 16.06 7.27
CA TYR A 210 9.42 16.19 8.57
C TYR A 210 10.42 16.10 9.72
N GLY A 211 10.28 17.01 10.71
CA GLY A 211 11.08 17.03 11.93
C GLY A 211 12.58 17.08 11.65
N ASP A 212 13.34 16.14 12.20
CA ASP A 212 14.77 15.99 12.01
C ASP A 212 15.16 15.04 10.85
N GLY A 213 14.16 14.43 10.20
CA GLY A 213 14.35 13.47 9.10
C GLY A 213 14.90 12.11 9.51
N LYS A 214 15.07 11.85 10.81
CA LYS A 214 15.70 10.61 11.33
C LYS A 214 14.73 9.45 11.52
N ASN A 215 13.47 9.63 11.13
CA ASN A 215 12.52 8.51 11.15
C ASN A 215 13.00 7.40 10.21
N VAL A 216 13.05 6.18 10.74
CA VAL A 216 13.51 5.00 10.00
C VAL A 216 12.33 4.19 9.50
N ARG A 217 12.41 3.75 8.26
CA ARG A 217 11.41 2.86 7.63
C ARG A 217 12.12 1.69 6.99
N ASP A 218 11.49 0.53 7.03
CA ASP A 218 11.87 -0.61 6.22
C ASP A 218 11.24 -0.48 4.83
N TRP A 219 12.03 -0.61 3.77
CA TRP A 219 11.60 -0.34 2.40
C TRP A 219 11.51 -1.61 1.56
N LEU A 220 10.30 -1.88 1.08
CA LEU A 220 9.96 -3.06 0.30
C LEU A 220 9.67 -2.68 -1.16
N TYR A 221 10.42 -3.26 -2.10
CA TYR A 221 10.12 -3.03 -3.51
C TYR A 221 8.80 -3.69 -3.90
N VAL A 222 7.93 -2.95 -4.59
CA VAL A 222 6.54 -3.37 -4.83
C VAL A 222 6.39 -4.71 -5.55
N GLU A 223 7.32 -5.06 -6.45
CA GLU A 223 7.31 -6.35 -7.14
C GLU A 223 7.55 -7.52 -6.17
N ASP A 224 8.45 -7.34 -5.20
CA ASP A 224 8.70 -8.36 -4.17
C ASP A 224 7.49 -8.53 -3.25
N HIS A 225 6.77 -7.44 -2.94
CA HIS A 225 5.49 -7.51 -2.25
C HIS A 225 4.45 -8.30 -3.06
N CYS A 226 4.33 -8.04 -4.37
CA CYS A 226 3.44 -8.79 -5.25
C CYS A 226 3.73 -10.30 -5.22
N LYS A 227 5.01 -10.70 -5.25
CA LYS A 227 5.44 -12.09 -5.13
C LYS A 227 5.01 -12.72 -3.80
N ALA A 228 5.16 -11.97 -2.69
CA ALA A 228 4.75 -12.43 -1.37
C ALA A 228 3.23 -12.67 -1.30
N ILE A 229 2.41 -11.71 -1.77
CA ILE A 229 0.95 -11.84 -1.78
C ILE A 229 0.54 -13.07 -2.61
N ASP A 230 1.12 -13.25 -3.78
CA ASP A 230 0.82 -14.43 -4.62
C ASP A 230 1.14 -15.74 -3.91
N LEU A 231 2.30 -15.85 -3.26
CA LEU A 231 2.65 -17.05 -2.48
C LEU A 231 1.66 -17.29 -1.33
N ILE A 232 1.24 -16.22 -0.63
CA ILE A 232 0.22 -16.34 0.44
C ILE A 232 -1.13 -16.79 -0.14
N LEU A 233 -1.54 -16.29 -1.30
CA LEU A 233 -2.78 -16.71 -1.95
C LEU A 233 -2.76 -18.21 -2.32
N GLN A 234 -1.64 -18.69 -2.84
CA GLN A 234 -1.51 -20.08 -3.31
C GLN A 234 -1.26 -21.05 -2.16
N HIS A 235 -0.45 -20.70 -1.16
CA HIS A 235 0.11 -21.62 -0.18
C HIS A 235 -0.03 -21.19 1.28
N GLY A 236 -0.43 -19.93 1.55
CA GLY A 236 -0.59 -19.42 2.92
C GLY A 236 -1.65 -20.19 3.70
N ARG A 237 -1.39 -20.43 4.97
CA ARG A 237 -2.34 -21.10 5.87
C ARG A 237 -3.55 -20.19 6.14
N VAL A 238 -4.73 -20.74 6.03
CA VAL A 238 -5.99 -20.05 6.34
C VAL A 238 -6.02 -19.61 7.80
N GLY A 239 -6.46 -18.36 8.03
CA GLY A 239 -6.54 -17.75 9.36
C GLY A 239 -5.25 -17.03 9.80
N GLU A 240 -4.17 -17.14 9.04
CA GLU A 240 -2.85 -16.64 9.44
C GLU A 240 -2.55 -15.21 8.94
N VAL A 241 -1.70 -14.55 9.71
CA VAL A 241 -1.07 -13.28 9.39
C VAL A 241 0.37 -13.54 8.94
N TYR A 242 0.84 -12.81 7.95
CA TYR A 242 2.22 -12.85 7.46
C TYR A 242 2.81 -11.44 7.38
N ASN A 243 3.95 -11.24 8.04
CA ASN A 243 4.75 -10.03 7.89
C ASN A 243 5.58 -10.09 6.60
N ILE A 244 5.57 -8.98 5.84
CA ILE A 244 6.31 -8.87 4.57
C ILE A 244 7.25 -7.66 4.68
N GLY A 245 8.48 -7.91 5.13
CA GLY A 245 9.53 -6.90 5.34
C GLY A 245 10.57 -6.86 4.22
N GLY A 246 11.10 -5.67 3.97
CA GLY A 246 12.12 -5.45 2.94
C GLY A 246 13.55 -5.74 3.39
N HIS A 247 13.81 -5.78 4.70
CA HIS A 247 15.15 -5.77 5.30
C HIS A 247 16.04 -4.62 4.80
N ASN A 248 15.44 -3.48 4.51
CA ASN A 248 16.08 -2.29 3.98
C ASN A 248 15.73 -1.07 4.86
N GLU A 249 16.10 -1.11 6.15
CA GLU A 249 15.89 0.01 7.05
C GLU A 249 16.75 1.21 6.67
N MET A 250 16.11 2.37 6.43
CA MET A 250 16.79 3.62 6.09
C MET A 250 16.09 4.82 6.72
N GLY A 251 16.87 5.82 7.12
CA GLY A 251 16.37 7.12 7.54
C GLY A 251 15.76 7.90 6.37
N ASN A 252 14.68 8.63 6.63
CA ASN A 252 14.03 9.42 5.58
C ASN A 252 14.99 10.44 4.94
N ILE A 253 15.82 11.09 5.74
CA ILE A 253 16.81 12.08 5.24
C ILE A 253 17.84 11.43 4.32
N ASP A 254 18.24 10.18 4.59
CA ASP A 254 19.25 9.48 3.78
C ASP A 254 18.69 9.15 2.40
N ILE A 255 17.39 8.81 2.33
CA ILE A 255 16.69 8.59 1.07
C ILE A 255 16.61 9.88 0.25
N VAL A 256 16.26 11.01 0.89
CA VAL A 256 16.18 12.31 0.20
C VAL A 256 17.54 12.71 -0.38
N LYS A 257 18.62 12.56 0.40
CA LYS A 257 19.99 12.81 -0.09
C LYS A 257 20.38 11.88 -1.23
N LEU A 258 20.01 10.60 -1.15
CA LEU A 258 20.25 9.65 -2.22
C LEU A 258 19.54 10.06 -3.52
N ILE A 259 18.29 10.52 -3.43
CA ILE A 259 17.53 11.03 -4.58
C ILE A 259 18.20 12.28 -5.16
N CYS A 260 18.60 13.25 -4.32
CA CYS A 260 19.35 14.42 -4.77
C CYS A 260 20.59 14.01 -5.56
N LYS A 261 21.40 13.12 -5.01
CA LYS A 261 22.62 12.61 -5.66
C LYS A 261 22.32 11.92 -6.98
N ALA A 262 21.30 11.07 -7.02
CA ALA A 262 20.93 10.32 -8.24
C ALA A 262 20.42 11.22 -9.37
N LEU A 263 19.76 12.33 -9.04
CA LEU A 263 19.24 13.31 -9.99
C LEU A 263 20.20 14.46 -10.29
N GLY A 264 21.39 14.49 -9.66
CA GLY A 264 22.36 15.60 -9.81
C GLY A 264 21.85 16.93 -9.24
N LYS A 265 21.00 16.87 -8.19
CA LYS A 265 20.41 18.05 -7.56
C LYS A 265 21.11 18.38 -6.23
N PRO A 266 21.21 19.69 -5.86
CA PRO A 266 21.88 20.07 -4.63
C PRO A 266 21.06 19.74 -3.38
N GLU A 267 21.73 19.35 -2.30
CA GLU A 267 21.07 19.10 -1.00
C GLU A 267 20.48 20.39 -0.37
N SER A 268 20.84 21.58 -0.89
CA SER A 268 20.24 22.85 -0.47
C SER A 268 18.74 22.98 -0.78
N LEU A 269 18.19 22.09 -1.60
CA LEU A 269 16.74 21.96 -1.79
C LEU A 269 16.02 21.36 -0.57
N ILE A 270 16.74 20.64 0.30
CA ILE A 270 16.15 20.00 1.48
C ILE A 270 15.70 21.08 2.47
N THR A 271 14.42 21.03 2.83
CA THR A 271 13.78 21.98 3.76
C THR A 271 13.13 21.20 4.88
N TYR A 272 13.56 21.44 6.13
CA TYR A 272 12.93 20.81 7.29
C TYR A 272 11.63 21.54 7.62
N VAL A 273 10.55 20.75 7.75
CA VAL A 273 9.21 21.25 8.08
C VAL A 273 8.76 20.72 9.44
N GLN A 274 7.71 21.34 10.01
CA GLN A 274 7.17 20.89 11.30
C GLN A 274 6.77 19.39 11.21
N ASP A 275 7.16 18.63 12.23
CA ASP A 275 6.81 17.21 12.32
C ASP A 275 5.31 17.00 12.50
N ARG A 276 4.80 15.89 12.00
CA ARG A 276 3.39 15.51 12.17
C ARG A 276 3.15 14.93 13.56
N LYS A 277 1.91 15.02 14.03
CA LYS A 277 1.49 14.40 15.29
C LYS A 277 1.46 12.87 15.14
N GLY A 278 1.88 12.17 16.20
CA GLY A 278 1.89 10.70 16.19
C GLY A 278 2.84 10.09 15.14
N HIS A 279 3.98 10.76 14.89
CA HIS A 279 4.96 10.30 13.92
C HIS A 279 5.91 9.28 14.54
N ASP A 280 5.64 8.01 14.31
CA ASP A 280 6.46 6.91 14.78
C ASP A 280 7.91 7.02 14.29
N ARG A 281 8.86 6.70 15.15
CA ARG A 281 10.29 6.90 14.88
C ARG A 281 10.88 5.79 14.02
N ARG A 282 10.46 4.53 14.25
CA ARG A 282 11.03 3.40 13.53
C ARG A 282 9.99 2.30 13.31
N TYR A 283 9.97 1.77 12.09
CA TYR A 283 9.30 0.52 11.74
C TYR A 283 10.32 -0.49 11.25
N ALA A 284 10.23 -1.70 11.78
CA ALA A 284 11.00 -2.84 11.30
C ALA A 284 10.20 -4.12 11.60
N ILE A 285 9.96 -4.94 10.60
CA ILE A 285 9.20 -6.19 10.75
C ILE A 285 10.06 -7.39 10.42
N ASP A 286 9.81 -8.49 11.14
CA ASP A 286 10.47 -9.77 10.94
C ASP A 286 9.65 -10.62 9.95
N PRO A 287 10.17 -10.95 8.75
CA PRO A 287 9.52 -11.84 7.79
C PRO A 287 9.88 -13.31 8.00
N ALA A 288 10.42 -13.71 9.14
CA ALA A 288 10.87 -15.08 9.39
C ALA A 288 9.77 -16.13 9.18
N LYS A 289 8.51 -15.80 9.52
CA LYS A 289 7.37 -16.70 9.34
C LYS A 289 7.10 -16.98 7.86
N ILE A 290 6.95 -15.94 7.03
CA ILE A 290 6.71 -16.14 5.60
C ILE A 290 7.89 -16.84 4.93
N HIS A 291 9.12 -16.56 5.36
CA HIS A 291 10.30 -17.27 4.87
C HIS A 291 10.27 -18.76 5.25
N GLY A 292 10.04 -19.06 6.52
CA GLY A 292 10.02 -20.44 7.03
C GLY A 292 8.89 -21.30 6.44
N GLU A 293 7.72 -20.72 6.25
CA GLU A 293 6.54 -21.45 5.77
C GLU A 293 6.42 -21.48 4.24
N LEU A 294 6.77 -20.37 3.56
CA LEU A 294 6.52 -20.20 2.12
C LEU A 294 7.80 -19.99 1.30
N GLY A 295 8.96 -19.93 1.93
CA GLY A 295 10.25 -19.76 1.27
C GLY A 295 10.50 -18.35 0.70
N TRP A 296 9.64 -17.38 1.01
CA TRP A 296 9.77 -16.03 0.47
C TRP A 296 10.82 -15.19 1.20
N LEU A 297 11.62 -14.47 0.43
CA LEU A 297 12.49 -13.36 0.89
C LEU A 297 12.44 -12.24 -0.16
N PRO A 298 12.65 -10.97 0.23
CA PRO A 298 12.78 -9.88 -0.72
C PRO A 298 14.04 -10.07 -1.57
N GLU A 299 13.89 -9.95 -2.89
CA GLU A 299 15.00 -10.14 -3.85
C GLU A 299 15.69 -8.82 -4.19
N THR A 300 14.95 -7.69 -4.05
CA THR A 300 15.41 -6.37 -4.47
C THR A 300 16.05 -5.61 -3.32
N LYS A 301 17.37 -5.43 -3.36
CA LYS A 301 18.06 -4.52 -2.44
C LYS A 301 17.65 -3.08 -2.71
N PHE A 302 17.54 -2.26 -1.66
CA PHE A 302 17.10 -0.85 -1.79
C PHE A 302 17.95 -0.07 -2.81
N ALA A 303 19.27 -0.23 -2.80
CA ALA A 303 20.18 0.45 -3.73
C ALA A 303 19.89 0.19 -5.22
N ASP A 304 19.32 -0.98 -5.55
CA ASP A 304 18.95 -1.33 -6.92
C ASP A 304 17.49 -0.96 -7.22
N GLY A 305 16.60 -1.19 -6.28
CA GLY A 305 15.19 -0.83 -6.41
C GLY A 305 14.97 0.68 -6.57
N ILE A 306 15.70 1.52 -5.82
CA ILE A 306 15.58 2.97 -5.95
C ILE A 306 16.03 3.48 -7.30
N LYS A 307 17.08 2.89 -7.90
CA LYS A 307 17.52 3.23 -9.27
C LYS A 307 16.44 2.88 -10.29
N LYS A 308 15.84 1.68 -10.18
CA LYS A 308 14.71 1.27 -11.04
C LYS A 308 13.54 2.25 -10.90
N THR A 309 13.21 2.64 -9.66
CA THR A 309 12.13 3.57 -9.36
C THR A 309 12.40 4.94 -9.97
N ILE A 310 13.57 5.54 -9.75
CA ILE A 310 13.94 6.82 -10.35
C ILE A 310 13.89 6.76 -11.89
N ALA A 311 14.48 5.71 -12.49
CA ALA A 311 14.44 5.52 -13.94
C ALA A 311 13.01 5.43 -14.47
N TRP A 312 12.12 4.76 -13.75
CA TRP A 312 10.72 4.68 -14.12
C TRP A 312 10.03 6.05 -14.12
N TYR A 313 10.21 6.85 -13.05
CA TYR A 313 9.64 8.22 -12.99
C TYR A 313 10.18 9.13 -14.07
N LEU A 314 11.47 9.01 -14.42
CA LEU A 314 12.08 9.79 -15.52
C LEU A 314 11.49 9.43 -16.90
N SER A 315 11.11 8.16 -17.09
CA SER A 315 10.55 7.68 -18.38
C SER A 315 9.03 7.78 -18.46
N HIS A 316 8.33 8.08 -17.35
CA HIS A 316 6.86 8.17 -17.27
C HIS A 316 6.40 9.53 -16.74
N LYS A 317 7.05 10.61 -17.21
CA LYS A 317 6.73 11.97 -16.76
C LYS A 317 5.27 12.33 -17.02
N ASP A 318 4.75 12.02 -18.18
CA ASP A 318 3.37 12.34 -18.56
C ASP A 318 2.36 11.76 -17.56
N TRP A 319 2.60 10.54 -17.06
CA TRP A 319 1.71 9.89 -16.10
C TRP A 319 1.63 10.64 -14.76
N TRP A 320 2.78 10.99 -14.17
CA TRP A 320 2.75 11.63 -12.84
C TRP A 320 2.56 13.15 -12.92
N GLU A 321 2.93 13.81 -14.03
CA GLU A 321 2.64 15.23 -14.27
C GLU A 321 1.14 15.48 -14.44
N GLU A 322 0.41 14.61 -15.13
CA GLU A 322 -1.05 14.64 -15.19
C GLU A 322 -1.67 14.60 -13.79
N ILE A 323 -1.20 13.67 -12.93
CA ILE A 323 -1.67 13.54 -11.56
C ILE A 323 -1.36 14.80 -10.75
N VAL A 324 -0.15 15.32 -10.83
CA VAL A 324 0.32 16.48 -10.03
C VAL A 324 -0.33 17.79 -10.51
N SER A 325 -0.75 17.91 -11.76
CA SER A 325 -1.41 19.11 -12.29
C SER A 325 -2.87 19.28 -11.90
N GLY A 326 -3.53 18.21 -11.38
CA GLY A 326 -4.95 18.21 -11.04
C GLY A 326 -5.24 18.63 -9.58
N GLU A 327 -6.21 17.94 -8.96
CA GLU A 327 -6.63 18.19 -7.57
C GLU A 327 -5.51 18.04 -6.53
N TYR A 328 -4.43 17.32 -6.90
CA TYR A 328 -3.26 17.15 -6.06
C TYR A 328 -2.55 18.48 -5.72
N GLN A 329 -2.55 19.47 -6.59
CA GLN A 329 -1.94 20.78 -6.29
C GLN A 329 -2.62 21.46 -5.10
N THR A 330 -3.95 21.45 -5.09
CA THR A 330 -4.74 22.00 -3.97
C THR A 330 -4.44 21.25 -2.67
N TYR A 331 -4.31 19.93 -2.74
CA TYR A 331 -3.92 19.11 -1.61
C TYR A 331 -2.50 19.45 -1.13
N TYR A 332 -1.53 19.56 -2.04
CA TYR A 332 -0.13 19.90 -1.71
C TYR A 332 -0.01 21.25 -1.01
N GLU A 333 -0.68 22.28 -1.53
CA GLU A 333 -0.71 23.61 -0.93
C GLU A 333 -1.31 23.59 0.49
N LYS A 334 -2.37 22.84 0.70
CA LYS A 334 -3.01 22.67 2.02
C LYS A 334 -2.08 21.97 3.03
N MET A 335 -1.31 20.99 2.58
CA MET A 335 -0.44 20.18 3.46
C MET A 335 0.90 20.87 3.77
N TYR A 336 1.47 21.58 2.81
CA TYR A 336 2.83 22.13 2.90
C TYR A 336 2.92 23.66 2.78
N GLY A 337 1.96 24.32 2.14
CA GLY A 337 2.01 25.75 1.84
C GLY A 337 2.08 26.69 3.06
N GLY A 338 1.69 26.23 4.25
CA GLY A 338 1.82 26.99 5.52
C GLY A 338 2.94 26.48 6.43
N LYS A 339 3.74 25.50 6.00
CA LYS A 339 4.76 24.82 6.82
C LYS A 339 6.20 25.08 6.33
N MET A 340 6.38 25.74 5.19
CA MET A 340 7.67 26.11 4.63
C MET A 340 8.07 27.53 5.02
#